data_ed4808c7b6de03c9b3f15667d3bdf621
#
_entry.id   ed4808c7b6de03c9b3f15667d3bdf621
#
_cell.length_a   1.000
_cell.length_b   1.000
_cell.length_c   1.000
_cell.angle_alpha   90.00
_cell.angle_beta   90.00
_cell.angle_gamma   90.00
#
_symmetry.space_group_name_H-M   'P 1'
#
loop_
_entity.id
_entity.type
_entity.pdbx_description
1 polymer ?
#
loop_
_entity_poly.entity_id
_entity_poly.type
_entity_poly.pdbx_seq_one_letter_code
_entity_poly.pdbx_strand_id
1 'polypeptide(L)'
;TVYGNPDILPVTEETPFKAAQSPYGETKQKCEALLNCSSIDSVSLRYFNPIGSHESSLIGDRSTDKPSNLIPIICKSVTNNTQMLVHGDDYETKDGTCVRDYIHVVDLAKSHVAALNYLILKQGKHVYNVGTGNGVSVLEIIKLFEDANDIKLDYEVGPRREGDVVEVYADCSKINKELKWSAEKTLENCMVDSWGWENNMDR
;
A
#
# COMPACT_ATOMS: atom_id res chain seq x y z
N THR A 1 1.33 8.62 -1.44
CA THR A 1 0.44 9.79 -1.32
C THR A 1 1.20 11.09 -1.08
N VAL A 2 2.15 11.13 -0.12
CA VAL A 2 2.88 12.38 0.23
C VAL A 2 3.84 12.85 -0.86
N TYR A 3 4.38 11.97 -1.69
CA TYR A 3 5.34 12.32 -2.74
C TYR A 3 4.69 12.95 -3.97
N GLY A 4 3.37 12.79 -4.16
CA GLY A 4 2.71 13.14 -5.41
C GLY A 4 3.18 12.24 -6.56
N ASN A 5 3.44 12.82 -7.71
CA ASN A 5 3.96 12.12 -8.91
C ASN A 5 5.49 12.28 -8.95
N PRO A 6 6.28 11.31 -8.48
CA PRO A 6 7.73 11.47 -8.38
C PRO A 6 8.39 11.41 -9.76
N ASP A 7 9.53 12.12 -9.93
CA ASP A 7 10.30 12.10 -11.17
C ASP A 7 11.30 10.94 -11.20
N ILE A 8 11.66 10.41 -10.03
CA ILE A 8 12.70 9.39 -9.88
C ILE A 8 12.16 8.27 -8.98
N LEU A 9 12.40 7.06 -9.39
CA LEU A 9 12.04 5.83 -8.68
C LEU A 9 13.30 4.96 -8.46
N PRO A 10 13.35 4.20 -7.36
CA PRO A 10 12.44 4.23 -6.21
C PRO A 10 12.48 5.56 -5.45
N VAL A 11 11.38 5.93 -4.77
CA VAL A 11 11.37 7.13 -3.93
C VAL A 11 12.09 6.88 -2.61
N THR A 12 12.96 7.81 -2.22
CA THR A 12 13.61 7.84 -0.91
C THR A 12 12.92 8.83 0.02
N GLU A 13 13.26 8.83 1.30
CA GLU A 13 12.75 9.81 2.25
C GLU A 13 13.17 11.24 1.93
N GLU A 14 14.27 11.41 1.18
CA GLU A 14 14.78 12.71 0.70
C GLU A 14 14.09 13.19 -0.58
N THR A 15 13.28 12.33 -1.22
CA THR A 15 12.52 12.72 -2.41
C THR A 15 11.59 13.88 -2.09
N PRO A 16 11.69 15.02 -2.80
CA PRO A 16 10.87 16.19 -2.53
C PRO A 16 9.38 15.90 -2.70
N PHE A 17 8.56 16.46 -1.81
CA PHE A 17 7.12 16.46 -2.01
C PHE A 17 6.75 17.32 -3.20
N LYS A 18 5.95 16.78 -4.08
CA LYS A 18 5.24 17.55 -5.11
C LYS A 18 3.87 17.98 -4.63
N ALA A 19 3.20 18.78 -5.42
CA ALA A 19 1.82 19.17 -5.15
C ALA A 19 0.96 17.93 -4.91
N ALA A 20 0.24 17.93 -3.81
CA ALA A 20 -0.63 16.81 -3.45
C ALA A 20 -1.75 16.65 -4.50
N GLN A 21 -2.01 15.43 -4.94
CA GLN A 21 -3.02 15.11 -5.93
C GLN A 21 -4.43 14.97 -5.29
N SER A 22 -4.52 15.10 -3.97
CA SER A 22 -5.79 14.97 -3.24
C SER A 22 -5.74 15.74 -1.91
N PRO A 23 -6.91 16.15 -1.36
CA PRO A 23 -6.99 16.74 -0.01
C PRO A 23 -6.38 15.84 1.08
N TYR A 24 -6.51 14.53 0.92
CA TYR A 24 -5.87 13.56 1.82
C TYR A 24 -4.34 13.67 1.78
N GLY A 25 -3.74 13.70 0.59
CA GLY A 25 -2.30 13.85 0.42
C GLY A 25 -1.79 15.17 1.02
N GLU A 26 -2.49 16.28 0.78
CA GLU A 26 -2.17 17.58 1.36
C GLU A 26 -2.22 17.54 2.89
N THR A 27 -3.24 16.91 3.46
CA THR A 27 -3.36 16.74 4.91
C THR A 27 -2.17 15.97 5.48
N LYS A 28 -1.72 14.89 4.82
CA LYS A 28 -0.56 14.12 5.28
C LYS A 28 0.74 14.90 5.20
N GLN A 29 0.95 15.69 4.14
CA GLN A 29 2.11 16.60 4.04
C GLN A 29 2.10 17.64 5.18
N LYS A 30 0.94 18.25 5.47
CA LYS A 30 0.77 19.21 6.58
C LYS A 30 1.01 18.57 7.95
N CYS A 31 0.52 17.33 8.19
CA CYS A 31 0.76 16.61 9.44
C CYS A 31 2.27 16.38 9.67
N GLU A 32 3.01 15.98 8.63
CA GLU A 32 4.45 15.77 8.75
C GLU A 32 5.19 17.10 9.00
N ALA A 33 4.79 18.18 8.33
CA ALA A 33 5.35 19.51 8.57
C ALA A 33 5.11 19.99 10.02
N LEU A 34 3.90 19.78 10.57
CA LEU A 34 3.57 20.10 11.96
C LEU A 34 4.41 19.30 12.96
N LEU A 35 4.58 17.99 12.73
CA LEU A 35 5.45 17.16 13.54
C LEU A 35 6.88 17.67 13.53
N ASN A 36 7.40 18.03 12.36
CA ASN A 36 8.76 18.56 12.21
C ASN A 36 8.96 19.88 12.97
N CYS A 37 7.96 20.73 13.06
CA CYS A 37 8.00 21.99 13.82
C CYS A 37 7.71 21.81 15.33
N SER A 38 7.23 20.67 15.78
CA SER A 38 6.91 20.41 17.19
C SER A 38 8.15 20.05 18.00
N SER A 39 8.05 20.10 19.33
CA SER A 39 9.08 19.59 20.25
C SER A 39 8.93 18.09 20.57
N ILE A 40 7.94 17.42 19.97
CA ILE A 40 7.63 16.01 20.27
C ILE A 40 8.58 15.11 19.48
N ASP A 41 9.24 14.17 20.12
CA ASP A 41 9.97 13.10 19.44
C ASP A 41 8.99 12.25 18.63
N SER A 42 9.32 11.99 17.37
CA SER A 42 8.36 11.34 16.47
C SER A 42 9.03 10.53 15.37
N VAL A 43 8.33 9.49 14.93
CA VAL A 43 8.65 8.75 13.71
C VAL A 43 7.47 8.86 12.73
N SER A 44 7.73 9.42 11.56
CA SER A 44 6.78 9.43 10.45
C SER A 44 7.01 8.21 9.57
N LEU A 45 6.06 7.29 9.55
CA LEU A 45 6.09 6.13 8.68
C LEU A 45 5.28 6.42 7.42
N ARG A 46 5.95 6.52 6.27
CA ARG A 46 5.31 6.76 4.96
C ARG A 46 4.96 5.42 4.33
N TYR A 47 3.73 4.94 4.59
CA TYR A 47 3.27 3.66 4.01
C TYR A 47 3.03 3.78 2.52
N PHE A 48 3.34 2.70 1.81
CA PHE A 48 2.90 2.52 0.44
C PHE A 48 1.49 1.91 0.44
N ASN A 49 1.21 0.83 -0.22
CA ASN A 49 -0.15 0.30 -0.31
C ASN A 49 -0.35 -0.89 0.65
N PRO A 50 -0.88 -0.70 1.87
CA PRO A 50 -1.17 -1.82 2.75
C PRO A 50 -2.25 -2.72 2.15
N ILE A 51 -1.97 -4.03 2.14
CA ILE A 51 -2.88 -5.09 1.70
C ILE A 51 -2.76 -6.30 2.61
N GLY A 52 -3.57 -7.31 2.36
CA GLY A 52 -3.58 -8.50 3.21
C GLY A 52 -4.45 -8.32 4.45
N SER A 53 -4.60 -9.40 5.17
CA SER A 53 -5.29 -9.49 6.46
C SER A 53 -4.45 -10.32 7.42
N HIS A 54 -4.86 -10.44 8.67
CA HIS A 54 -4.18 -11.34 9.58
C HIS A 54 -4.47 -12.80 9.19
N GLU A 55 -3.48 -13.66 9.19
CA GLU A 55 -3.56 -15.07 8.77
C GLU A 55 -4.63 -15.90 9.52
N SER A 56 -5.05 -15.45 10.71
CA SER A 56 -6.15 -16.06 11.45
C SER A 56 -7.51 -15.80 10.82
N SER A 57 -7.62 -14.90 9.84
CA SER A 57 -8.89 -14.42 9.28
C SER A 57 -9.87 -13.83 10.30
N LEU A 58 -9.37 -13.34 11.45
CA LEU A 58 -10.16 -12.68 12.51
C LEU A 58 -10.03 -11.16 12.47
N ILE A 59 -9.04 -10.65 11.77
CA ILE A 59 -8.76 -9.22 11.62
C ILE A 59 -8.42 -8.93 10.16
N GLY A 60 -9.12 -7.99 9.57
CA GLY A 60 -8.89 -7.55 8.19
C GLY A 60 -9.59 -6.23 7.88
N ASP A 61 -9.54 -5.81 6.63
CA ASP A 61 -10.19 -4.60 6.15
C ASP A 61 -11.71 -4.80 6.11
N ARG A 62 -12.44 -4.08 6.97
CA ARG A 62 -13.90 -4.03 6.96
C ARG A 62 -14.38 -2.83 6.16
N SER A 63 -14.01 -2.79 4.90
CA SER A 63 -14.47 -1.75 3.98
C SER A 63 -15.98 -1.67 3.96
N THR A 64 -16.47 -0.47 3.81
CA THR A 64 -17.90 -0.19 3.61
C THR A 64 -18.41 -0.84 2.32
N ASP A 65 -19.70 -0.74 2.03
CA ASP A 65 -20.35 -1.33 0.85
C ASP A 65 -19.72 -0.92 -0.49
N LYS A 66 -18.92 0.16 -0.49
CA LYS A 66 -18.18 0.65 -1.67
C LYS A 66 -16.68 0.75 -1.36
N PRO A 67 -15.93 -0.36 -1.45
CA PRO A 67 -14.48 -0.32 -1.27
C PRO A 67 -13.82 0.54 -2.34
N SER A 68 -12.76 1.25 -1.96
CA SER A 68 -11.96 2.08 -2.86
C SER A 68 -10.56 1.53 -3.12
N ASN A 69 -10.14 0.55 -2.33
CA ASN A 69 -8.84 -0.11 -2.44
C ASN A 69 -8.94 -1.38 -3.31
N LEU A 70 -7.86 -1.68 -4.04
CA LEU A 70 -7.84 -2.75 -5.05
C LEU A 70 -8.23 -4.12 -4.47
N ILE A 71 -7.59 -4.58 -3.40
CA ILE A 71 -7.84 -5.93 -2.86
C ILE A 71 -9.26 -6.11 -2.33
N PRO A 72 -9.83 -5.20 -1.52
CA PRO A 72 -11.24 -5.26 -1.16
C PRO A 72 -12.21 -5.25 -2.37
N ILE A 73 -11.88 -4.51 -3.45
CA ILE A 73 -12.67 -4.54 -4.69
C ILE A 73 -12.62 -5.93 -5.31
N ILE A 74 -11.43 -6.52 -5.45
CA ILE A 74 -11.23 -7.86 -5.98
C ILE A 74 -12.06 -8.87 -5.18
N CYS A 75 -11.88 -8.91 -3.84
CA CYS A 75 -12.58 -9.85 -2.97
C CYS A 75 -14.11 -9.72 -3.11
N LYS A 76 -14.63 -8.49 -3.06
CA LYS A 76 -16.09 -8.25 -3.20
C LYS A 76 -16.62 -8.57 -4.59
N SER A 77 -15.84 -8.35 -5.65
CA SER A 77 -16.26 -8.74 -7.01
C SER A 77 -16.46 -10.26 -7.11
N VAL A 78 -15.57 -11.03 -6.50
CA VAL A 78 -15.69 -12.49 -6.44
C VAL A 78 -16.91 -12.90 -5.60
N THR A 79 -17.03 -12.39 -4.37
CA THR A 79 -18.13 -12.74 -3.45
C THR A 79 -19.50 -12.42 -4.05
N ASN A 80 -19.62 -11.27 -4.73
CA ASN A 80 -20.87 -10.81 -5.33
C ASN A 80 -21.08 -11.32 -6.76
N ASN A 81 -20.13 -12.03 -7.34
CA ASN A 81 -20.12 -12.45 -8.75
C ASN A 81 -20.39 -11.26 -9.70
N THR A 82 -19.65 -10.17 -9.49
CA THR A 82 -19.76 -8.94 -10.29
C THR A 82 -18.47 -8.66 -11.03
N GLN A 83 -18.60 -8.04 -12.20
CA GLN A 83 -17.46 -7.60 -12.98
C GLN A 83 -16.73 -6.45 -12.29
N MET A 84 -15.40 -6.53 -12.24
CA MET A 84 -14.52 -5.49 -11.71
C MET A 84 -14.07 -4.54 -12.80
N LEU A 85 -13.94 -3.24 -12.48
CA LEU A 85 -13.38 -2.25 -13.41
C LEU A 85 -11.89 -2.02 -13.10
N VAL A 86 -11.02 -2.26 -14.10
CA VAL A 86 -9.60 -1.87 -14.11
C VAL A 86 -9.49 -0.49 -14.74
N HIS A 87 -8.86 0.46 -14.03
CA HIS A 87 -8.80 1.85 -14.47
C HIS A 87 -7.55 2.13 -15.33
N GLY A 88 -7.75 2.17 -16.65
CA GLY A 88 -6.72 2.46 -17.66
C GLY A 88 -5.79 1.26 -17.92
N ASP A 89 -5.42 1.12 -19.18
CA ASP A 89 -4.46 0.15 -19.72
C ASP A 89 -3.44 0.79 -20.64
N ASP A 90 -3.37 2.11 -20.60
CA ASP A 90 -2.57 2.93 -21.50
C ASP A 90 -1.52 3.78 -20.77
N TYR A 91 -1.21 3.45 -19.49
CA TYR A 91 -0.11 4.07 -18.75
C TYR A 91 1.24 3.61 -19.31
N GLU A 92 2.27 4.46 -19.16
CA GLU A 92 3.65 4.13 -19.56
C GLU A 92 4.30 3.15 -18.58
N THR A 93 3.74 1.94 -18.49
CA THR A 93 4.17 0.83 -17.64
C THR A 93 4.23 -0.46 -18.46
N LYS A 94 4.73 -1.55 -17.88
CA LYS A 94 4.95 -2.83 -18.57
C LYS A 94 3.67 -3.42 -19.21
N ASP A 95 2.53 -3.27 -18.54
CA ASP A 95 1.24 -3.83 -18.97
C ASP A 95 0.15 -2.77 -19.14
N GLY A 96 0.53 -1.51 -19.09
CA GLY A 96 -0.37 -0.37 -19.27
C GLY A 96 -1.17 0.00 -18.02
N THR A 97 -1.08 -0.75 -16.92
CA THR A 97 -1.79 -0.43 -15.67
C THR A 97 -0.87 0.23 -14.63
N CYS A 98 -1.45 0.91 -13.64
CA CYS A 98 -0.69 1.58 -12.59
C CYS A 98 0.17 0.61 -11.78
N VAL A 99 1.37 1.05 -11.39
CA VAL A 99 2.31 0.28 -10.57
C VAL A 99 2.38 0.84 -9.16
N ARG A 100 2.27 -0.02 -8.15
CA ARG A 100 2.31 0.32 -6.73
C ARG A 100 3.20 -0.64 -5.96
N ASP A 101 3.71 -0.19 -4.81
CA ASP A 101 4.39 -1.03 -3.82
C ASP A 101 3.34 -1.52 -2.81
N TYR A 102 3.11 -2.82 -2.77
CA TYR A 102 2.13 -3.45 -1.89
C TYR A 102 2.82 -4.13 -0.72
N ILE A 103 2.40 -3.78 0.49
CA ILE A 103 2.97 -4.33 1.73
C ILE A 103 1.89 -5.03 2.56
N HIS A 104 2.23 -6.17 3.14
CA HIS A 104 1.31 -6.89 4.01
C HIS A 104 1.04 -6.11 5.31
N VAL A 105 -0.23 -6.02 5.71
CA VAL A 105 -0.65 -5.24 6.89
C VAL A 105 0.02 -5.69 8.18
N VAL A 106 0.36 -6.98 8.33
CA VAL A 106 1.09 -7.50 9.50
C VAL A 106 2.51 -6.99 9.53
N ASP A 107 3.20 -6.93 8.39
CA ASP A 107 4.54 -6.33 8.31
C ASP A 107 4.50 -4.84 8.59
N LEU A 108 3.49 -4.15 8.08
CA LEU A 108 3.26 -2.76 8.43
C LEU A 108 3.06 -2.58 9.95
N ALA A 109 2.29 -3.43 10.61
CA ALA A 109 2.13 -3.39 12.07
C ALA A 109 3.47 -3.62 12.80
N LYS A 110 4.28 -4.59 12.34
CA LYS A 110 5.64 -4.82 12.88
C LYS A 110 6.55 -3.60 12.71
N SER A 111 6.42 -2.83 11.62
CA SER A 111 7.20 -1.60 11.41
C SER A 111 6.94 -0.54 12.49
N HIS A 112 5.69 -0.44 12.97
CA HIS A 112 5.35 0.47 14.08
C HIS A 112 6.04 0.08 15.38
N VAL A 113 6.10 -1.22 15.67
CA VAL A 113 6.81 -1.73 16.85
C VAL A 113 8.31 -1.44 16.74
N ALA A 114 8.90 -1.67 15.56
CA ALA A 114 10.31 -1.35 15.31
C ALA A 114 10.58 0.15 15.44
N ALA A 115 9.71 1.00 14.90
CA ALA A 115 9.80 2.45 14.99
C ALA A 115 9.69 2.95 16.45
N LEU A 116 8.76 2.39 17.23
CA LEU A 116 8.63 2.73 18.65
C LEU A 116 9.89 2.35 19.45
N ASN A 117 10.40 1.15 19.26
CA ASN A 117 11.64 0.69 19.91
C ASN A 117 12.83 1.58 19.53
N TYR A 118 12.92 1.98 18.27
CA TYR A 118 13.95 2.90 17.81
C TYR A 118 13.83 4.28 18.47
N LEU A 119 12.61 4.84 18.52
CA LEU A 119 12.35 6.17 19.09
C LEU A 119 12.69 6.24 20.58
N ILE A 120 12.47 5.17 21.35
CA ILE A 120 12.87 5.08 22.77
C ILE A 120 14.39 5.22 22.94
N LEU A 121 15.16 4.69 21.99
CA LEU A 121 16.62 4.70 22.02
C LEU A 121 17.23 5.94 21.35
N LYS A 122 16.54 6.47 20.36
CA LYS A 122 16.99 7.57 19.49
C LYS A 122 15.90 8.62 19.40
N GLN A 123 15.87 9.51 20.39
CA GLN A 123 14.97 10.66 20.39
C GLN A 123 15.14 11.53 19.14
N GLY A 124 14.18 12.39 18.85
CA GLY A 124 14.22 13.33 17.74
C GLY A 124 13.15 13.07 16.69
N LYS A 125 13.42 13.52 15.47
CA LYS A 125 12.52 13.43 14.32
C LYS A 125 13.07 12.43 13.32
N HIS A 126 12.28 11.41 13.03
CA HIS A 126 12.67 10.37 12.09
C HIS A 126 11.57 10.16 11.04
N VAL A 127 11.98 9.82 9.83
CA VAL A 127 11.06 9.53 8.72
C VAL A 127 11.55 8.27 8.02
N TYR A 128 10.63 7.35 7.73
CA TYR A 128 10.92 6.11 7.02
C TYR A 128 9.85 5.77 6.00
N ASN A 129 10.28 5.35 4.81
CA ASN A 129 9.42 4.66 3.87
C ASN A 129 9.14 3.24 4.35
N VAL A 130 7.89 2.82 4.27
CA VAL A 130 7.42 1.48 4.67
C VAL A 130 6.72 0.83 3.49
N GLY A 131 7.44 0.01 2.78
CA GLY A 131 7.05 -0.74 1.60
C GLY A 131 7.87 -2.02 1.48
N THR A 132 7.84 -2.64 0.32
CA THR A 132 8.66 -3.82 -0.04
C THR A 132 9.84 -3.44 -0.93
N GLY A 133 9.81 -2.26 -1.54
CA GLY A 133 10.77 -1.82 -2.55
C GLY A 133 10.48 -2.37 -3.95
N ASN A 134 9.34 -3.03 -4.14
CA ASN A 134 8.97 -3.64 -5.41
C ASN A 134 7.69 -3.01 -5.96
N GLY A 135 7.75 -2.54 -7.19
CA GLY A 135 6.59 -2.08 -7.93
C GLY A 135 5.86 -3.26 -8.58
N VAL A 136 4.55 -3.34 -8.39
CA VAL A 136 3.69 -4.38 -8.96
C VAL A 136 2.47 -3.72 -9.60
N SER A 137 2.11 -4.14 -10.81
CA SER A 137 0.99 -3.57 -11.55
C SER A 137 -0.36 -4.10 -11.09
N VAL A 138 -1.44 -3.42 -11.48
CA VAL A 138 -2.81 -3.87 -11.15
C VAL A 138 -3.10 -5.23 -11.78
N LEU A 139 -2.71 -5.46 -13.04
CA LEU A 139 -2.92 -6.76 -13.69
C LEU A 139 -2.06 -7.87 -13.08
N GLU A 140 -0.84 -7.56 -12.64
CA GLU A 140 -0.01 -8.52 -11.90
C GLU A 140 -0.67 -8.92 -10.56
N ILE A 141 -1.28 -7.98 -9.84
CA ILE A 141 -2.03 -8.27 -8.60
C ILE A 141 -3.26 -9.14 -8.89
N ILE A 142 -4.03 -8.83 -9.92
CA ILE A 142 -5.18 -9.65 -10.33
C ILE A 142 -4.74 -11.09 -10.60
N LYS A 143 -3.69 -11.25 -11.41
CA LYS A 143 -3.15 -12.58 -11.70
C LYS A 143 -2.66 -13.31 -10.45
N LEU A 144 -1.95 -12.64 -9.57
CA LEU A 144 -1.49 -13.23 -8.31
C LEU A 144 -2.66 -13.67 -7.42
N PHE A 145 -3.74 -12.88 -7.37
CA PHE A 145 -4.94 -13.25 -6.61
C PHE A 145 -5.61 -14.49 -7.20
N GLU A 146 -5.76 -14.54 -8.54
CA GLU A 146 -6.31 -15.70 -9.25
C GLU A 146 -5.50 -16.97 -8.97
N ASP A 147 -4.17 -16.88 -9.15
CA ASP A 147 -3.26 -18.02 -9.01
C ASP A 147 -3.20 -18.51 -7.55
N ALA A 148 -3.18 -17.60 -6.57
CA ALA A 148 -3.07 -17.94 -5.15
C ALA A 148 -4.34 -18.57 -4.55
N ASN A 149 -5.52 -18.27 -5.11
CA ASN A 149 -6.80 -18.70 -4.58
C ASN A 149 -7.56 -19.68 -5.49
N ASP A 150 -7.00 -20.05 -6.64
CA ASP A 150 -7.64 -20.86 -7.70
C ASP A 150 -9.02 -20.29 -8.11
N ILE A 151 -9.06 -18.97 -8.33
CA ILE A 151 -10.26 -18.20 -8.67
C ILE A 151 -10.02 -17.46 -9.98
N LYS A 152 -11.07 -17.32 -10.80
CA LYS A 152 -11.05 -16.44 -11.97
C LYS A 152 -11.84 -15.18 -11.71
N LEU A 153 -11.24 -14.03 -12.04
CA LEU A 153 -11.86 -12.71 -11.95
C LEU A 153 -12.48 -12.32 -13.29
N ASP A 154 -13.70 -11.83 -13.21
CA ASP A 154 -14.32 -11.13 -14.34
C ASP A 154 -14.02 -9.63 -14.21
N TYR A 155 -13.28 -9.07 -15.18
CA TYR A 155 -12.96 -7.65 -15.18
C TYR A 155 -13.01 -7.06 -16.59
N GLU A 156 -13.30 -5.77 -16.66
CA GLU A 156 -13.18 -4.96 -17.86
C GLU A 156 -12.23 -3.80 -17.65
N VAL A 157 -11.68 -3.29 -18.72
CA VAL A 157 -10.82 -2.10 -18.69
C VAL A 157 -11.65 -0.87 -19.03
N GLY A 158 -11.60 0.11 -18.14
CA GLY A 158 -12.24 1.39 -18.31
C GLY A 158 -11.23 2.54 -18.45
N PRO A 159 -11.72 3.80 -18.45
CA PRO A 159 -10.85 4.96 -18.53
C PRO A 159 -9.96 5.10 -17.31
N ARG A 160 -8.85 5.85 -17.44
CA ARG A 160 -8.00 6.23 -16.30
C ARG A 160 -8.82 6.93 -15.22
N ARG A 161 -8.49 6.64 -13.97
CA ARG A 161 -9.05 7.36 -12.83
C ARG A 161 -8.27 8.67 -12.64
N GLU A 162 -8.97 9.78 -12.47
CA GLU A 162 -8.35 11.08 -12.21
C GLU A 162 -7.51 11.06 -10.93
N GLY A 163 -6.29 11.58 -11.01
CA GLY A 163 -5.36 11.64 -9.89
C GLY A 163 -4.56 10.36 -9.62
N ASP A 164 -4.71 9.31 -10.45
CA ASP A 164 -3.85 8.14 -10.32
C ASP A 164 -2.41 8.45 -10.75
N VAL A 165 -1.48 8.11 -9.87
CA VAL A 165 -0.03 8.12 -10.13
C VAL A 165 0.31 6.94 -11.02
N VAL A 166 1.11 7.14 -12.08
CA VAL A 166 1.50 6.08 -13.01
C VAL A 166 2.24 4.97 -12.28
N GLU A 167 3.30 5.32 -11.56
CA GLU A 167 4.16 4.36 -10.87
C GLU A 167 4.71 4.97 -9.57
N VAL A 168 4.70 4.20 -8.49
CA VAL A 168 5.35 4.60 -7.23
C VAL A 168 5.67 3.40 -6.36
N TYR A 169 6.96 3.27 -5.97
CA TYR A 169 7.46 2.27 -5.02
C TYR A 169 8.63 2.81 -4.21
N ALA A 170 8.88 2.20 -3.04
CA ALA A 170 9.79 2.70 -2.03
C ALA A 170 11.25 2.32 -2.28
N ASP A 171 12.17 3.19 -1.86
CA ASP A 171 13.47 2.73 -1.35
C ASP A 171 13.31 2.48 0.17
N CYS A 172 13.50 1.23 0.59
CA CYS A 172 13.40 0.80 1.99
C CYS A 172 14.77 0.67 2.67
N SER A 173 15.85 1.10 2.04
CA SER A 173 17.23 0.93 2.55
C SER A 173 17.44 1.57 3.92
N LYS A 174 16.82 2.72 4.17
CA LYS A 174 16.95 3.47 5.42
C LYS A 174 16.31 2.72 6.59
N ILE A 175 15.06 2.29 6.46
CA ILE A 175 14.36 1.55 7.52
C ILE A 175 15.05 0.21 7.80
N ASN A 176 15.50 -0.50 6.75
CA ASN A 176 16.23 -1.77 6.88
C ASN A 176 17.53 -1.58 7.67
N LYS A 177 18.28 -0.52 7.37
CA LYS A 177 19.57 -0.22 8.00
C LYS A 177 19.41 0.23 9.46
N GLU A 178 18.49 1.15 9.73
CA GLU A 178 18.39 1.83 11.03
C GLU A 178 17.50 1.06 12.01
N LEU A 179 16.34 0.60 11.58
CA LEU A 179 15.39 -0.11 12.43
C LEU A 179 15.59 -1.63 12.43
N LYS A 180 16.45 -2.16 11.54
CA LYS A 180 16.63 -3.61 11.32
C LYS A 180 15.31 -4.33 11.00
N TRP A 181 14.44 -3.62 10.30
CA TRP A 181 13.13 -4.10 9.88
C TRP A 181 13.08 -4.22 8.36
N SER A 182 12.42 -5.27 7.87
CA SER A 182 12.07 -5.47 6.47
C SER A 182 10.73 -6.19 6.37
N ALA A 183 10.03 -6.02 5.25
CA ALA A 183 8.84 -6.82 4.96
C ALA A 183 9.23 -8.29 4.74
N GLU A 184 8.47 -9.21 5.35
CA GLU A 184 8.73 -10.65 5.34
C GLU A 184 7.65 -11.44 4.58
N LYS A 185 6.40 -10.97 4.61
CA LYS A 185 5.26 -11.62 3.96
C LYS A 185 5.32 -11.40 2.45
N THR A 186 5.03 -12.45 1.69
CA THR A 186 4.97 -12.38 0.22
C THR A 186 3.65 -11.78 -0.26
N LEU A 187 3.58 -11.38 -1.53
CA LEU A 187 2.32 -10.97 -2.15
C LEU A 187 1.30 -12.11 -2.18
N GLU A 188 1.76 -13.36 -2.36
CA GLU A 188 0.90 -14.54 -2.28
C GLU A 188 0.23 -14.64 -0.90
N ASN A 189 1.00 -14.43 0.20
CA ASN A 189 0.42 -14.36 1.55
C ASN A 189 -0.66 -13.27 1.63
N CYS A 190 -0.41 -12.09 1.02
CA CYS A 190 -1.40 -11.02 0.99
C CYS A 190 -2.71 -11.47 0.32
N MET A 191 -2.64 -12.17 -0.81
CA MET A 191 -3.82 -12.63 -1.55
C MET A 191 -4.60 -13.69 -0.76
N VAL A 192 -3.91 -14.70 -0.24
CA VAL A 192 -4.52 -15.78 0.55
C VAL A 192 -5.16 -15.23 1.83
N ASP A 193 -4.43 -14.41 2.58
CA ASP A 193 -4.90 -13.87 3.86
C ASP A 193 -6.10 -12.91 3.65
N SER A 194 -6.11 -12.09 2.58
CA SER A 194 -7.26 -11.23 2.25
C SER A 194 -8.50 -12.02 1.88
N TRP A 195 -8.34 -13.05 1.07
CA TRP A 195 -9.45 -13.90 0.67
C TRP A 195 -9.99 -14.72 1.85
N GLY A 196 -9.10 -15.23 2.71
CA GLY A 196 -9.48 -15.92 3.94
C GLY A 196 -10.32 -15.03 4.87
N TRP A 197 -9.97 -13.75 4.99
CA TRP A 197 -10.77 -12.77 5.75
C TRP A 197 -12.17 -12.56 5.14
N GLU A 198 -12.26 -12.29 3.84
CA GLU A 198 -13.53 -12.05 3.15
C GLU A 198 -14.48 -13.23 3.34
N ASN A 199 -13.99 -14.46 3.19
CA ASN A 199 -14.77 -15.67 3.38
C ASN A 199 -15.23 -15.92 4.83
N ASN A 200 -14.59 -15.26 5.81
CA ASN A 200 -14.98 -15.37 7.22
C ASN A 200 -15.94 -14.27 7.68
N MET A 201 -16.10 -13.19 6.92
CA MET A 201 -16.99 -12.09 7.30
C MET A 201 -18.46 -12.49 7.31
N ASP A 202 -18.86 -13.50 6.54
CA ASP A 202 -20.22 -14.00 6.42
C ASP A 202 -20.52 -15.15 7.40
N ARG A 203 -19.63 -15.43 8.34
CA ARG A 203 -19.80 -16.41 9.42
C ARG A 203 -19.95 -15.73 10.78
#